data_54c9ed0d89dbae8ccc7af45c63442677
#
_entry.id   54c9ed0d89dbae8ccc7af45c63442677
#
_cell.length_a   1.000
_cell.length_b   1.000
_cell.length_c   1.000
_cell.angle_alpha   90.00
_cell.angle_beta   90.00
_cell.angle_gamma   90.00
#
_symmetry.space_group_name_H-M   'P 1'
#
loop_
_entity.id
_entity.type
_entity.pdbx_description
1 polymer ?
#
loop_
_entity_poly.entity_id
_entity_poly.type
_entity_poly.pdbx_seq_one_letter_code
_entity_poly.pdbx_strand_id
1 'polypeptide(L)'
;MAELRQVKTNFTAGELSPEMLGRADLRAYANGAKRLRNVFIQPTGGITRRPGLRHVATLPGPARLVAFEFNTEQAYLLALSHNAFRVWLGDAMVAQGAGPWTEAMLPQLGFTQSADTLLLCHPDLPPQRITRTSHTEWTVAGWEWKVVPAYRFAPADVTLTPDAVSGTVTLTASAPVFAPQHQGTTLRFRGQSGVVGAVQGPTQISWNPAQPLPDTATSEDWEEAAFSTLRGWPVSCCFHQDRLVLGGSRELPNRLWLSRSGLIFDFDRGRGLDDEAIEFGLVSDQVNAIRAVFSGRHLQVFTTGGEWMVTGDPLTPSSIQLNRQTRIGSSAARIVQPVDVDGSTIFAARSGAAIHEFAYTDVQQAYQANDLALVAAHLIRTPVAMAYDQARRLLHVVMEDGGMATLTLFRAEQVTAWTGQTTEGAFRGVAEVEGRVFCLVERDGTHRLERFDPAMQLDAALEGSATAPRATWTGLEHLAGQQVGVLADAAPRENAVVAGGAVTLDPPALSVQVGLRYAHEVEPLPPDLGTGIGAHLPLRLVAVGFRLLETQSLQVDLGRGPRPVPFRRFDTPLLDAPPPRFTGDARLAALGWSRDALRPLWRITGDAPLAFTLLSVTTDMRMNA
;
A
#
# COMPACT_ATOMS: atom_id res chain seq x y z
N MET A 1 -3.19 -52.76 1.74
CA MET A 1 -3.27 -51.42 1.17
C MET A 1 -4.44 -50.70 1.80
N ALA A 2 -4.19 -49.63 2.55
CA ALA A 2 -5.26 -48.83 3.13
C ALA A 2 -5.70 -47.76 2.11
N GLU A 3 -7.02 -47.60 1.96
CA GLU A 3 -7.59 -46.50 1.18
C GLU A 3 -7.83 -45.30 2.11
N LEU A 4 -7.37 -44.14 1.71
CA LEU A 4 -7.53 -42.87 2.43
C LEU A 4 -8.22 -41.87 1.53
N ARG A 5 -9.24 -41.23 2.06
CA ARG A 5 -9.90 -40.08 1.41
C ARG A 5 -9.68 -38.84 2.24
N GLN A 6 -9.10 -37.80 1.61
CA GLN A 6 -8.90 -36.51 2.21
C GLN A 6 -9.77 -35.46 1.47
N VAL A 7 -10.51 -34.67 2.23
CA VAL A 7 -11.31 -33.57 1.68
C VAL A 7 -10.74 -32.24 2.18
N LYS A 8 -10.32 -31.39 1.26
CA LYS A 8 -9.90 -30.03 1.53
C LYS A 8 -11.05 -29.09 1.17
N THR A 9 -11.68 -28.52 2.19
CA THR A 9 -12.91 -27.71 2.03
C THR A 9 -12.64 -26.22 1.90
N ASN A 10 -11.43 -25.76 2.23
CA ASN A 10 -11.09 -24.33 2.19
C ASN A 10 -9.58 -24.10 2.09
N PHE A 11 -9.21 -22.84 1.85
CA PHE A 11 -7.83 -22.36 1.76
C PHE A 11 -7.59 -21.13 2.65
N THR A 12 -8.29 -21.05 3.77
CA THR A 12 -8.35 -19.86 4.63
C THR A 12 -7.05 -19.53 5.37
N ALA A 13 -6.05 -20.41 5.33
CA ALA A 13 -4.69 -20.13 5.81
C ALA A 13 -3.73 -19.62 4.71
N GLY A 14 -4.17 -19.63 3.44
CA GLY A 14 -3.37 -19.09 2.34
C GLY A 14 -2.15 -19.91 1.94
N GLU A 15 -1.21 -19.28 1.26
CA GLU A 15 0.10 -19.84 0.93
C GLU A 15 0.98 -19.86 2.18
N LEU A 16 1.55 -21.02 2.50
CA LEU A 16 2.37 -21.23 3.69
C LEU A 16 3.87 -21.25 3.33
N SER A 17 4.67 -20.72 4.23
CA SER A 17 6.14 -20.75 4.13
C SER A 17 6.65 -22.19 4.08
N PRO A 18 7.76 -22.44 3.34
CA PRO A 18 8.38 -23.78 3.27
C PRO A 18 8.72 -24.37 4.64
N GLU A 19 9.02 -23.55 5.64
CA GLU A 19 9.28 -23.96 7.02
C GLU A 19 8.08 -24.65 7.67
N MET A 20 6.87 -24.38 7.17
CA MET A 20 5.63 -25.02 7.65
C MET A 20 5.46 -26.48 7.18
N LEU A 21 6.30 -26.96 6.26
CA LEU A 21 6.21 -28.35 5.76
C LEU A 21 6.36 -29.41 6.84
N GLY A 22 7.05 -29.11 7.94
CA GLY A 22 7.19 -29.97 9.11
C GLY A 22 6.07 -29.84 10.15
N ARG A 23 5.12 -28.92 9.98
CA ARG A 23 4.10 -28.56 10.98
C ARG A 23 2.70 -29.01 10.59
N ALA A 24 2.57 -30.26 10.18
CA ALA A 24 1.28 -30.88 9.85
C ALA A 24 0.30 -30.93 11.06
N ASP A 25 0.82 -30.75 12.28
CA ASP A 25 0.06 -30.63 13.53
C ASP A 25 -0.81 -29.38 13.60
N LEU A 26 -0.46 -28.33 12.85
CA LEU A 26 -1.19 -27.07 12.90
C LEU A 26 -2.41 -27.06 11.95
N ARG A 27 -3.53 -26.53 12.44
CA ARG A 27 -4.75 -26.34 11.62
C ARG A 27 -4.48 -25.54 10.34
N ALA A 28 -3.53 -24.60 10.38
CA ALA A 28 -3.11 -23.83 9.21
C ALA A 28 -2.61 -24.73 8.07
N TYR A 29 -1.95 -25.87 8.39
CA TYR A 29 -1.48 -26.81 7.38
C TYR A 29 -2.64 -27.43 6.59
N ALA A 30 -3.69 -27.89 7.25
CA ALA A 30 -4.86 -28.45 6.59
C ALA A 30 -5.59 -27.43 5.71
N ASN A 31 -5.64 -26.16 6.14
CA ASN A 31 -6.36 -25.07 5.46
C ASN A 31 -5.46 -24.21 4.55
N GLY A 32 -4.16 -24.48 4.48
CA GLY A 32 -3.19 -23.76 3.66
C GLY A 32 -2.86 -24.48 2.35
N ALA A 33 -2.02 -23.86 1.56
CA ALA A 33 -1.45 -24.41 0.34
C ALA A 33 0.05 -24.14 0.29
N LYS A 34 0.79 -24.94 -0.50
CA LYS A 34 2.21 -24.74 -0.74
C LYS A 34 2.46 -23.56 -1.68
N ARG A 35 1.56 -23.34 -2.65
CA ARG A 35 1.63 -22.22 -3.58
C ARG A 35 0.24 -21.78 -4.03
N LEU A 36 0.01 -20.47 -3.98
CA LEU A 36 -1.18 -19.79 -4.45
C LEU A 36 -0.78 -18.53 -5.21
N ARG A 37 -0.66 -18.64 -6.52
CA ARG A 37 -0.21 -17.53 -7.37
C ARG A 37 -1.32 -17.07 -8.31
N ASN A 38 -1.50 -15.74 -8.42
CA ASN A 38 -2.49 -15.10 -9.28
C ASN A 38 -3.92 -15.60 -9.03
N VAL A 39 -4.22 -15.84 -7.76
CA VAL A 39 -5.53 -16.20 -7.25
C VAL A 39 -5.87 -15.35 -6.03
N PHE A 40 -7.16 -15.13 -5.80
CA PHE A 40 -7.69 -14.53 -4.58
C PHE A 40 -8.45 -15.60 -3.79
N ILE A 41 -8.32 -15.56 -2.48
CA ILE A 41 -9.09 -16.42 -1.59
C ILE A 41 -10.36 -15.66 -1.20
N GLN A 42 -11.50 -16.32 -1.37
CA GLN A 42 -12.77 -15.78 -0.94
C GLN A 42 -12.91 -15.91 0.59
N PRO A 43 -13.60 -15.00 1.28
CA PRO A 43 -13.85 -15.13 2.73
C PRO A 43 -14.51 -16.45 3.11
N THR A 44 -15.25 -17.08 2.18
CA THR A 44 -15.87 -18.41 2.34
C THR A 44 -14.89 -19.58 2.18
N GLY A 45 -13.62 -19.31 1.84
CA GLY A 45 -12.56 -20.31 1.75
C GLY A 45 -12.27 -20.84 0.34
N GLY A 46 -13.07 -20.51 -0.66
CA GLY A 46 -12.80 -20.85 -2.06
C GLY A 46 -11.67 -20.02 -2.68
N ILE A 47 -11.16 -20.47 -3.83
CA ILE A 47 -10.14 -19.78 -4.60
C ILE A 47 -10.71 -19.36 -5.95
N THR A 48 -10.47 -18.11 -6.35
CA THR A 48 -10.80 -17.64 -7.69
C THR A 48 -9.56 -17.08 -8.38
N ARG A 49 -9.45 -17.26 -9.69
CA ARG A 49 -8.41 -16.61 -10.49
C ARG A 49 -8.56 -15.09 -10.31
N ARG A 50 -7.45 -14.37 -10.06
CA ARG A 50 -7.53 -12.92 -9.93
C ARG A 50 -8.06 -12.29 -11.22
N PRO A 51 -8.70 -11.13 -11.15
CA PRO A 51 -9.02 -10.34 -12.34
C PRO A 51 -7.76 -9.98 -13.12
N GLY A 52 -7.92 -9.73 -14.40
CA GLY A 52 -6.88 -9.09 -15.20
C GLY A 52 -6.69 -7.62 -14.82
N LEU A 53 -5.67 -7.02 -15.39
CA LEU A 53 -5.35 -5.61 -15.23
C LEU A 53 -5.78 -4.83 -16.47
N ARG A 54 -6.76 -3.94 -16.32
CA ARG A 54 -7.17 -3.00 -17.38
C ARG A 54 -6.09 -1.91 -17.48
N HIS A 55 -5.61 -1.65 -18.67
CA HIS A 55 -4.76 -0.49 -18.94
C HIS A 55 -5.58 0.81 -18.85
N VAL A 56 -5.11 1.76 -18.05
CA VAL A 56 -5.75 3.09 -17.88
C VAL A 56 -4.95 4.16 -18.60
N ALA A 57 -3.64 4.21 -18.34
CA ALA A 57 -2.76 5.21 -18.94
C ALA A 57 -1.28 4.79 -18.89
N THR A 58 -0.49 5.35 -19.79
CA THR A 58 0.97 5.31 -19.72
C THR A 58 1.46 6.58 -19.02
N LEU A 59 2.32 6.43 -18.00
CA LEU A 59 2.91 7.53 -17.26
C LEU A 59 4.33 7.82 -17.75
N PRO A 60 4.80 9.09 -17.66
CA PRO A 60 6.12 9.46 -18.13
C PRO A 60 7.27 8.93 -17.26
N GLY A 61 7.00 8.40 -16.08
CA GLY A 61 7.99 7.87 -15.16
C GLY A 61 7.37 7.33 -13.86
N PRO A 62 8.21 7.03 -12.86
CA PRO A 62 7.75 6.60 -11.55
C PRO A 62 6.75 7.58 -10.94
N ALA A 63 5.77 7.05 -10.21
CA ALA A 63 4.78 7.85 -9.53
C ALA A 63 4.41 7.25 -8.16
N ARG A 64 3.95 8.11 -7.25
CA ARG A 64 3.27 7.71 -6.04
C ARG A 64 1.77 7.87 -6.25
N LEU A 65 1.03 6.77 -6.06
CA LEU A 65 -0.42 6.78 -6.16
C LEU A 65 -1.02 7.21 -4.81
N VAL A 66 -2.02 8.08 -4.86
CA VAL A 66 -2.73 8.61 -3.69
C VAL A 66 -4.22 8.63 -3.99
N ALA A 67 -5.01 8.02 -3.12
CA ALA A 67 -6.46 8.15 -3.15
C ALA A 67 -6.87 9.53 -2.61
N PHE A 68 -7.88 10.12 -3.22
CA PHE A 68 -8.46 11.39 -2.81
C PHE A 68 -9.98 11.30 -2.85
N GLU A 69 -10.62 11.25 -1.69
CA GLU A 69 -12.06 11.08 -1.54
C GLU A 69 -12.70 12.38 -1.05
N PHE A 70 -13.29 13.15 -1.95
CA PHE A 70 -14.01 14.37 -1.58
C PHE A 70 -15.34 14.06 -0.91
N ASN A 71 -16.08 13.11 -1.46
CA ASN A 71 -17.31 12.54 -0.90
C ASN A 71 -17.54 11.14 -1.50
N THR A 72 -18.65 10.50 -1.14
CA THR A 72 -19.00 9.14 -1.59
C THR A 72 -19.26 9.00 -3.09
N GLU A 73 -19.40 10.09 -3.84
CA GLU A 73 -19.66 10.09 -5.30
C GLU A 73 -18.49 10.65 -6.11
N GLN A 74 -17.52 11.27 -5.43
CA GLN A 74 -16.41 11.99 -6.06
C GLN A 74 -15.09 11.60 -5.42
N ALA A 75 -14.56 10.49 -5.88
CA ALA A 75 -13.25 10.02 -5.48
C ALA A 75 -12.31 9.98 -6.71
N TYR A 76 -11.08 10.33 -6.48
CA TYR A 76 -10.07 10.51 -7.51
C TYR A 76 -8.81 9.72 -7.17
N LEU A 77 -8.12 9.28 -8.20
CA LEU A 77 -6.76 8.81 -8.09
C LEU A 77 -5.80 9.94 -8.49
N LEU A 78 -4.86 10.27 -7.61
CA LEU A 78 -3.74 11.14 -7.93
C LEU A 78 -2.49 10.30 -8.16
N ALA A 79 -1.76 10.59 -9.24
CA ALA A 79 -0.40 10.09 -9.44
C ALA A 79 0.58 11.26 -9.35
N LEU A 80 1.37 11.28 -8.29
CA LEU A 80 2.43 12.26 -8.05
C LEU A 80 3.70 11.72 -8.72
N SER A 81 4.22 12.45 -9.69
CA SER A 81 5.43 12.11 -10.45
C SER A 81 6.43 13.25 -10.43
N HIS A 82 7.62 13.07 -11.00
CA HIS A 82 8.64 14.13 -11.05
C HIS A 82 8.07 15.47 -11.55
N ASN A 83 8.07 16.48 -10.68
CA ASN A 83 7.59 17.85 -10.92
C ASN A 83 6.15 17.96 -11.45
N ALA A 84 5.31 16.94 -11.26
CA ALA A 84 3.97 16.93 -11.81
C ALA A 84 3.01 16.08 -10.96
N PHE A 85 1.72 16.36 -11.11
CA PHE A 85 0.64 15.48 -10.66
C PHE A 85 -0.37 15.27 -11.79
N ARG A 86 -1.07 14.15 -11.76
CA ARG A 86 -2.18 13.83 -12.64
C ARG A 86 -3.33 13.26 -11.83
N VAL A 87 -4.55 13.53 -12.27
CA VAL A 87 -5.78 13.18 -11.57
C VAL A 87 -6.69 12.39 -12.48
N TRP A 88 -7.19 11.28 -12.00
CA TRP A 88 -8.20 10.45 -12.68
C TRP A 88 -9.48 10.41 -11.89
N LEU A 89 -10.60 10.49 -12.60
CA LEU A 89 -11.94 10.13 -12.13
C LEU A 89 -12.36 8.85 -12.87
N GLY A 90 -12.39 7.74 -12.16
CA GLY A 90 -12.49 6.43 -12.81
C GLY A 90 -11.29 6.15 -13.72
N ASP A 91 -11.55 5.83 -14.99
CA ASP A 91 -10.50 5.57 -15.99
C ASP A 91 -10.11 6.83 -16.81
N ALA A 92 -10.79 7.96 -16.60
CA ALA A 92 -10.56 9.19 -17.34
C ALA A 92 -9.61 10.14 -16.58
N MET A 93 -8.56 10.60 -17.25
CA MET A 93 -7.73 11.69 -16.72
C MET A 93 -8.49 13.01 -16.83
N VAL A 94 -8.73 13.66 -15.69
CA VAL A 94 -9.54 14.89 -15.60
C VAL A 94 -8.69 16.15 -15.37
N ALA A 95 -7.51 16.01 -14.77
CA ALA A 95 -6.63 17.14 -14.51
C ALA A 95 -5.15 16.73 -14.47
N GLN A 96 -4.28 17.68 -14.69
CA GLN A 96 -2.84 17.57 -14.46
C GLN A 96 -2.25 18.94 -14.14
N GLY A 97 -1.13 18.96 -13.46
CA GLY A 97 -0.44 20.20 -13.10
C GLY A 97 0.99 19.96 -12.66
N ALA A 98 1.69 21.06 -12.38
CA ALA A 98 3.04 21.04 -11.86
C ALA A 98 3.04 20.88 -10.33
N GLY A 99 4.08 20.23 -9.77
CA GLY A 99 4.34 20.15 -8.34
C GLY A 99 5.83 20.27 -8.04
N PRO A 100 6.22 20.74 -6.86
CA PRO A 100 7.63 21.03 -6.54
C PRO A 100 8.45 19.81 -6.10
N TRP A 101 7.85 18.62 -6.01
CA TRP A 101 8.53 17.39 -5.58
C TRP A 101 9.28 16.72 -6.72
N THR A 102 10.45 16.18 -6.44
CA THR A 102 11.25 15.40 -7.39
C THR A 102 10.95 13.90 -7.27
N GLU A 103 11.39 13.12 -8.25
CA GLU A 103 11.26 11.66 -8.23
C GLU A 103 11.88 11.03 -6.96
N ALA A 104 13.07 11.51 -6.56
CA ALA A 104 13.76 11.03 -5.36
C ALA A 104 12.97 11.26 -4.06
N MET A 105 12.06 12.22 -4.03
CA MET A 105 11.23 12.54 -2.87
C MET A 105 9.99 11.64 -2.77
N LEU A 106 9.52 11.04 -3.87
CA LEU A 106 8.28 10.26 -3.90
C LEU A 106 8.21 9.16 -2.81
N PRO A 107 9.27 8.41 -2.51
CA PRO A 107 9.24 7.38 -1.48
C PRO A 107 9.01 7.91 -0.06
N GLN A 108 9.31 9.18 0.20
CA GLN A 108 9.22 9.79 1.53
C GLN A 108 8.11 10.84 1.64
N LEU A 109 7.25 11.00 0.64
CA LEU A 109 6.08 11.87 0.75
C LEU A 109 5.08 11.30 1.77
N GLY A 110 4.84 12.05 2.85
CA GLY A 110 3.72 11.84 3.75
C GLY A 110 2.52 12.66 3.29
N PHE A 111 1.30 12.20 3.54
CA PHE A 111 0.11 12.95 3.16
C PHE A 111 -1.07 12.65 4.07
N THR A 112 -1.98 13.60 4.14
CA THR A 112 -3.31 13.46 4.74
C THR A 112 -4.30 14.32 3.98
N GLN A 113 -5.58 13.97 4.02
CA GLN A 113 -6.64 14.70 3.33
C GLN A 113 -7.66 15.25 4.31
N SER A 114 -8.18 16.44 4.01
CA SER A 114 -9.38 17.00 4.62
C SER A 114 -10.24 17.65 3.54
N ALA A 115 -11.45 17.15 3.38
CA ALA A 115 -12.42 17.61 2.38
C ALA A 115 -11.80 17.75 0.97
N ASP A 116 -11.69 18.97 0.45
CA ASP A 116 -11.17 19.30 -0.89
C ASP A 116 -9.65 19.50 -0.95
N THR A 117 -8.94 19.26 0.15
CA THR A 117 -7.50 19.57 0.25
C THR A 117 -6.69 18.37 0.71
N LEU A 118 -5.68 17.99 -0.08
CA LEU A 118 -4.63 17.04 0.28
C LEU A 118 -3.41 17.80 0.78
N LEU A 119 -2.99 17.52 2.01
CA LEU A 119 -1.77 18.06 2.60
C LEU A 119 -0.61 17.09 2.35
N LEU A 120 0.53 17.60 1.89
CA LEU A 120 1.74 16.85 1.58
C LEU A 120 2.91 17.33 2.45
N CYS A 121 3.65 16.37 3.00
CA CYS A 121 4.84 16.57 3.83
C CYS A 121 6.04 15.82 3.24
N HIS A 122 7.23 16.44 3.33
CA HIS A 122 8.51 15.81 3.02
C HIS A 122 9.62 16.51 3.82
N PRO A 123 10.62 15.82 4.38
CA PRO A 123 11.64 16.44 5.24
C PRO A 123 12.48 17.54 4.57
N ASP A 124 12.62 17.52 3.24
CA ASP A 124 13.44 18.46 2.47
C ASP A 124 12.62 19.37 1.53
N LEU A 125 11.30 19.37 1.65
CA LEU A 125 10.40 20.21 0.86
C LEU A 125 9.44 20.97 1.77
N PRO A 126 9.30 22.30 1.64
CA PRO A 126 8.22 23.02 2.32
C PRO A 126 6.88 22.34 2.10
N PRO A 127 6.06 22.14 3.15
CA PRO A 127 4.80 21.45 3.02
C PRO A 127 3.90 22.08 1.94
N GLN A 128 3.26 21.21 1.16
CA GLN A 128 2.41 21.59 0.04
C GLN A 128 0.96 21.18 0.29
N ARG A 129 0.03 21.88 -0.32
CA ARG A 129 -1.38 21.50 -0.42
C ARG A 129 -1.78 21.35 -1.88
N ILE A 130 -2.52 20.32 -2.20
CA ILE A 130 -3.22 20.17 -3.47
C ILE A 130 -4.69 20.38 -3.16
N THR A 131 -5.29 21.43 -3.73
CA THR A 131 -6.68 21.80 -3.50
C THR A 131 -7.49 21.61 -4.77
N ARG A 132 -8.63 20.90 -4.61
CA ARG A 132 -9.60 20.68 -5.66
C ARG A 132 -10.66 21.79 -5.62
N THR A 133 -10.88 22.47 -6.72
CA THR A 133 -11.97 23.44 -6.88
C THR A 133 -13.12 22.84 -7.70
N SER A 134 -12.80 22.01 -8.70
CA SER A 134 -13.76 21.28 -9.52
C SER A 134 -13.19 19.95 -9.98
N HIS A 135 -13.89 19.19 -10.83
CA HIS A 135 -13.33 17.97 -11.42
C HIS A 135 -12.04 18.21 -12.20
N THR A 136 -11.93 19.34 -12.87
CA THR A 136 -10.83 19.69 -13.78
C THR A 136 -9.89 20.76 -13.24
N GLU A 137 -10.22 21.39 -12.12
CA GLU A 137 -9.44 22.49 -11.54
C GLU A 137 -8.80 22.10 -10.23
N TRP A 138 -7.49 22.00 -10.25
CA TRP A 138 -6.65 21.61 -9.11
C TRP A 138 -5.46 22.55 -9.01
N THR A 139 -5.14 22.97 -7.82
CA THR A 139 -4.04 23.90 -7.54
C THR A 139 -3.06 23.30 -6.56
N VAL A 140 -1.76 23.65 -6.71
CA VAL A 140 -0.70 23.34 -5.77
C VAL A 140 -0.19 24.63 -5.15
N ALA A 141 -0.12 24.71 -3.84
CA ALA A 141 0.41 25.85 -3.10
C ALA A 141 1.12 25.39 -1.81
N GLY A 142 2.04 26.20 -1.30
CA GLY A 142 2.61 26.01 0.03
C GLY A 142 1.54 26.18 1.13
N TRP A 143 1.81 25.64 2.33
CA TRP A 143 0.96 25.90 3.48
C TRP A 143 1.09 27.36 3.93
N GLU A 144 -0.02 27.96 4.30
CA GLU A 144 -0.07 29.29 4.87
C GLU A 144 -0.10 29.19 6.39
N TRP A 145 1.08 29.20 6.99
CA TRP A 145 1.21 29.15 8.45
C TRP A 145 0.69 30.44 9.09
N LYS A 146 -0.19 30.31 10.07
CA LYS A 146 -0.55 31.42 10.96
C LYS A 146 0.54 31.61 12.00
N VAL A 147 0.94 30.51 12.66
CA VAL A 147 2.08 30.46 13.57
C VAL A 147 2.85 29.17 13.33
N VAL A 148 4.12 29.29 12.94
CA VAL A 148 5.03 28.14 12.80
C VAL A 148 5.48 27.68 14.19
N PRO A 149 5.59 26.38 14.49
CA PRO A 149 6.19 25.92 15.73
C PRO A 149 7.59 26.51 15.92
N ALA A 150 7.90 26.92 17.13
CA ALA A 150 9.22 27.44 17.49
C ALA A 150 9.98 26.45 18.36
N TYR A 151 11.31 26.38 18.21
CA TYR A 151 12.17 25.52 18.99
C TYR A 151 13.53 26.17 19.29
N ARG A 152 14.08 25.86 20.44
CA ARG A 152 15.41 26.31 20.85
C ARG A 152 16.48 25.33 20.37
N PHE A 153 17.13 25.60 19.24
CA PHE A 153 18.24 24.79 18.71
C PHE A 153 19.58 25.14 19.32
N ALA A 154 19.78 26.43 19.63
CA ALA A 154 21.01 26.88 20.24
C ALA A 154 21.17 26.41 21.71
N PRO A 155 22.41 26.29 22.23
CA PRO A 155 22.63 26.06 23.65
C PRO A 155 21.90 27.05 24.56
N ALA A 156 21.47 26.58 25.74
CA ALA A 156 20.59 27.37 26.61
C ALA A 156 21.24 28.68 27.13
N ASP A 157 22.55 28.73 27.21
CA ASP A 157 23.36 29.86 27.69
C ASP A 157 23.61 30.94 26.62
N VAL A 158 23.23 30.68 25.37
CA VAL A 158 23.42 31.68 24.29
C VAL A 158 22.35 32.76 24.40
N THR A 159 22.78 33.98 24.58
CA THR A 159 21.90 35.16 24.69
C THR A 159 21.82 35.94 23.39
N LEU A 160 20.73 36.69 23.20
CA LEU A 160 20.60 37.71 22.16
C LEU A 160 20.48 39.10 22.78
N THR A 161 21.14 40.08 22.17
CA THR A 161 21.06 41.49 22.54
C THR A 161 20.55 42.32 21.35
N PRO A 162 19.42 43.01 21.50
CA PRO A 162 18.90 43.90 20.44
C PRO A 162 19.57 45.30 20.54
N ASP A 163 19.82 45.91 19.40
CA ASP A 163 20.31 47.30 19.32
C ASP A 163 19.20 48.36 19.40
N ALA A 164 17.96 47.96 19.10
CA ALA A 164 16.79 48.84 19.09
C ALA A 164 15.54 48.09 19.57
N VAL A 165 14.46 48.82 19.86
CA VAL A 165 13.17 48.24 20.31
C VAL A 165 12.16 48.03 19.19
N SER A 166 12.34 48.73 18.06
CA SER A 166 11.40 48.68 16.91
C SER A 166 12.08 48.96 15.61
N GLY A 167 11.38 48.72 14.50
CA GLY A 167 11.95 48.83 13.15
C GLY A 167 12.82 47.61 12.82
N THR A 168 13.82 47.78 12.00
CA THR A 168 14.82 46.74 11.75
C THR A 168 15.82 46.71 12.90
N VAL A 169 15.74 45.70 13.72
CA VAL A 169 16.57 45.48 14.92
C VAL A 169 17.74 44.57 14.56
N THR A 170 18.97 44.95 14.98
CA THR A 170 20.10 44.04 14.90
C THR A 170 20.15 43.20 16.20
N LEU A 171 20.00 41.89 16.04
CA LEU A 171 20.20 40.96 17.16
C LEU A 171 21.63 40.43 17.13
N THR A 172 22.37 40.63 18.24
CA THR A 172 23.72 40.10 18.43
C THR A 172 23.71 38.94 19.41
N ALA A 173 24.16 37.77 18.95
CA ALA A 173 24.28 36.57 19.77
C ALA A 173 25.63 36.51 20.52
N SER A 174 25.61 35.95 21.73
CA SER A 174 26.82 35.75 22.54
C SER A 174 27.77 34.66 22.00
N ALA A 175 27.28 33.82 21.06
CA ALA A 175 28.05 32.78 20.39
C ALA A 175 27.61 32.66 18.90
N PRO A 176 28.46 32.03 18.04
CA PRO A 176 28.12 31.83 16.61
C PRO A 176 27.00 30.78 16.47
N VAL A 177 25.79 31.25 16.15
CA VAL A 177 24.58 30.41 15.98
C VAL A 177 23.85 30.66 14.65
N PHE A 178 24.16 31.72 13.94
CA PHE A 178 23.48 32.08 12.71
C PHE A 178 24.20 31.59 11.45
N ALA A 179 23.43 31.10 10.49
CA ALA A 179 23.89 30.68 9.17
C ALA A 179 23.06 31.42 8.08
N PRO A 180 23.57 31.55 6.85
CA PRO A 180 22.87 32.26 5.76
C PRO A 180 21.43 31.81 5.55
N GLN A 181 21.14 30.53 5.79
CA GLN A 181 19.81 29.92 5.61
C GLN A 181 18.79 30.39 6.66
N HIS A 182 19.17 31.14 7.69
CA HIS A 182 18.22 31.79 8.62
C HIS A 182 17.49 32.96 7.97
N GLN A 183 18.02 33.53 6.86
CA GLN A 183 17.36 34.62 6.17
C GLN A 183 15.95 34.19 5.72
N GLY A 184 14.96 35.01 6.03
CA GLY A 184 13.54 34.79 5.73
C GLY A 184 12.84 33.85 6.71
N THR A 185 13.55 33.26 7.72
CA THR A 185 12.92 32.43 8.75
C THR A 185 12.32 33.28 9.86
N THR A 186 11.38 32.71 10.61
CA THR A 186 10.84 33.35 11.81
C THR A 186 11.71 33.06 13.03
N LEU A 187 12.02 34.11 13.79
CA LEU A 187 12.66 34.02 15.10
C LEU A 187 11.77 34.67 16.14
N ARG A 188 11.61 34.02 17.28
CA ARG A 188 10.88 34.53 18.45
C ARG A 188 11.91 34.96 19.50
N PHE A 189 11.80 36.21 19.96
CA PHE A 189 12.65 36.76 21.01
C PHE A 189 11.81 37.48 22.05
N ARG A 190 11.92 37.08 23.33
CA ARG A 190 11.12 37.62 24.47
C ARG A 190 9.62 37.66 24.17
N GLY A 191 9.12 36.56 23.61
CA GLY A 191 7.71 36.42 23.24
C GLY A 191 7.27 37.13 21.97
N GLN A 192 8.12 37.97 21.35
CA GLN A 192 7.81 38.64 20.09
C GLN A 192 8.34 37.83 18.90
N SER A 193 7.47 37.58 17.91
CA SER A 193 7.87 36.94 16.64
C SER A 193 8.29 38.00 15.63
N GLY A 194 9.30 37.66 14.82
CA GLY A 194 9.73 38.52 13.74
C GLY A 194 10.50 37.73 12.68
N VAL A 195 10.63 38.31 11.51
CA VAL A 195 11.33 37.70 10.36
C VAL A 195 12.79 38.13 10.36
N VAL A 196 13.69 37.18 10.18
CA VAL A 196 15.11 37.42 9.96
C VAL A 196 15.31 38.03 8.57
N GLY A 197 15.79 39.24 8.54
CA GLY A 197 16.08 39.97 7.29
C GLY A 197 17.39 39.47 6.65
N ALA A 198 18.52 40.09 7.04
CA ALA A 198 19.83 39.68 6.55
C ALA A 198 20.66 39.02 7.65
N VAL A 199 21.41 37.99 7.31
CA VAL A 199 22.45 37.41 8.16
C VAL A 199 23.74 38.15 7.91
N GLN A 200 24.17 38.97 8.88
CA GLN A 200 25.37 39.82 8.77
C GLN A 200 26.65 39.04 9.17
N GLY A 201 26.50 37.97 9.91
CA GLY A 201 27.58 37.11 10.33
C GLY A 201 27.10 35.96 11.25
N PRO A 202 28.00 35.11 11.71
CA PRO A 202 27.64 33.99 12.60
C PRO A 202 27.01 34.39 13.93
N THR A 203 27.19 35.65 14.34
CA THR A 203 26.68 36.21 15.61
C THR A 203 25.68 37.34 15.41
N GLN A 204 25.41 37.78 14.16
CA GLN A 204 24.56 38.96 13.93
C GLN A 204 23.54 38.73 12.80
N ILE A 205 22.31 39.16 13.07
CA ILE A 205 21.21 39.15 12.11
C ILE A 205 20.44 40.48 12.19
N SER A 206 19.87 40.90 11.08
CA SER A 206 18.79 41.89 11.11
C SER A 206 17.47 41.14 11.33
N TRP A 207 16.61 41.66 12.19
CA TRP A 207 15.35 41.08 12.57
C TRP A 207 14.24 42.11 12.63
N ASN A 208 13.08 41.78 12.09
CA ASN A 208 11.95 42.70 12.01
C ASN A 208 10.85 42.18 12.93
N PRO A 209 10.71 42.70 14.16
CA PRO A 209 9.68 42.25 15.12
C PRO A 209 8.30 42.68 14.65
N ALA A 210 7.29 41.80 14.87
CA ALA A 210 5.90 42.12 14.58
C ALA A 210 5.32 43.19 15.54
N GLN A 211 5.86 43.27 16.76
CA GLN A 211 5.54 44.28 17.77
C GLN A 211 6.83 44.81 18.42
N PRO A 212 6.86 46.04 18.91
CA PRO A 212 8.01 46.59 19.61
C PRO A 212 8.42 45.77 20.83
N LEU A 213 9.72 45.68 21.06
CA LEU A 213 10.29 45.14 22.28
C LEU A 213 10.08 46.09 23.47
N PRO A 214 9.98 45.60 24.69
CA PRO A 214 9.87 46.44 25.89
C PRO A 214 11.11 47.27 26.17
N ASP A 215 12.28 46.73 25.86
CA ASP A 215 13.62 47.34 26.06
C ASP A 215 14.68 46.60 25.23
N THR A 216 15.94 47.04 25.31
CA THR A 216 17.11 46.43 24.62
C THR A 216 17.90 45.49 25.53
N ALA A 217 17.29 44.94 26.58
CA ALA A 217 18.00 44.04 27.49
C ALA A 217 18.32 42.68 26.80
N THR A 218 19.52 42.17 27.14
CA THR A 218 19.96 40.86 26.73
C THR A 218 19.07 39.77 27.33
N SER A 219 18.74 38.74 26.55
CA SER A 219 17.90 37.65 27.02
C SER A 219 18.30 36.30 26.43
N GLU A 220 18.10 35.25 27.22
CA GLU A 220 18.15 33.84 26.78
C GLU A 220 16.81 33.36 26.19
N ASP A 221 15.72 34.12 26.36
CA ASP A 221 14.38 33.76 25.86
C ASP A 221 14.30 34.06 24.37
N TRP A 222 14.73 33.09 23.56
CA TRP A 222 14.57 33.13 22.12
C TRP A 222 14.52 31.72 21.51
N GLU A 223 13.78 31.60 20.43
CA GLU A 223 13.53 30.36 19.69
C GLU A 223 13.54 30.65 18.19
N GLU A 224 13.95 29.66 17.39
CA GLU A 224 13.86 29.67 15.93
C GLU A 224 12.59 28.95 15.47
N ALA A 225 12.17 29.17 14.23
CA ALA A 225 11.17 28.31 13.59
C ALA A 225 11.66 26.85 13.59
N ALA A 226 10.84 25.95 14.11
CA ALA A 226 11.14 24.51 14.13
C ALA A 226 11.25 23.92 12.71
N PHE A 227 10.60 24.55 11.75
CA PHE A 227 10.60 24.17 10.34
C PHE A 227 11.18 25.28 9.46
N SER A 228 12.19 24.94 8.71
CA SER A 228 12.84 25.83 7.76
C SER A 228 13.71 25.02 6.79
N THR A 229 14.21 25.68 5.74
CA THR A 229 15.21 25.07 4.84
C THR A 229 16.44 24.57 5.59
N LEU A 230 16.83 25.26 6.67
CA LEU A 230 17.95 24.86 7.53
C LEU A 230 17.60 23.64 8.40
N ARG A 231 16.42 23.64 9.03
CA ARG A 231 16.03 22.66 10.06
C ARG A 231 15.24 21.46 9.51
N GLY A 232 14.80 21.54 8.24
CA GLY A 232 13.93 20.54 7.62
C GLY A 232 12.43 20.80 7.90
N TRP A 233 11.60 19.95 7.35
CA TRP A 233 10.14 20.08 7.36
C TRP A 233 9.50 18.83 7.93
N PRO A 234 8.18 18.84 8.27
CA PRO A 234 7.50 17.67 8.82
C PRO A 234 7.59 16.47 7.89
N VAL A 235 7.81 15.28 8.48
CA VAL A 235 7.90 14.00 7.77
C VAL A 235 6.51 13.43 7.52
N SER A 236 5.60 13.58 8.48
CA SER A 236 4.26 12.99 8.43
C SER A 236 3.23 13.93 9.03
N CYS A 237 1.99 13.82 8.57
CA CYS A 237 0.85 14.57 9.09
C CYS A 237 -0.42 13.73 9.11
N CYS A 238 -1.33 14.01 10.05
CA CYS A 238 -2.69 13.50 10.07
C CYS A 238 -3.62 14.48 10.81
N PHE A 239 -4.94 14.31 10.65
CA PHE A 239 -5.92 15.00 11.48
C PHE A 239 -6.34 14.11 12.63
N HIS A 240 -6.42 14.66 13.84
CA HIS A 240 -6.93 13.96 15.01
C HIS A 240 -7.53 14.94 16.03
N GLN A 241 -8.76 14.71 16.47
CA GLN A 241 -9.51 15.55 17.42
C GLN A 241 -9.42 17.05 17.08
N ASP A 242 -9.88 17.43 15.87
CA ASP A 242 -9.89 18.80 15.34
C ASP A 242 -8.53 19.51 15.28
N ARG A 243 -7.44 18.77 15.38
CA ARG A 243 -6.07 19.27 15.29
C ARG A 243 -5.32 18.68 14.09
N LEU A 244 -4.48 19.48 13.46
CA LEU A 244 -3.47 18.97 12.56
C LEU A 244 -2.27 18.49 13.37
N VAL A 245 -1.91 17.23 13.22
CA VAL A 245 -0.77 16.60 13.89
C VAL A 245 0.38 16.50 12.90
N LEU A 246 1.56 16.95 13.32
CA LEU A 246 2.81 16.86 12.56
C LEU A 246 3.81 15.98 13.32
N GLY A 247 4.45 15.08 12.60
CA GLY A 247 5.42 14.15 13.18
C GLY A 247 6.81 14.25 12.57
N GLY A 248 7.81 14.49 13.42
CA GLY A 248 9.22 14.47 13.09
C GLY A 248 9.66 15.52 12.05
N SER A 249 10.91 15.91 12.11
CA SER A 249 11.59 16.65 11.05
C SER A 249 13.04 16.16 10.97
N ARG A 250 13.85 16.71 10.06
CA ARG A 250 15.25 16.33 9.92
C ARG A 250 16.03 16.57 11.22
N GLU A 251 15.90 17.76 11.82
CA GLU A 251 16.63 18.13 13.05
C GLU A 251 15.91 17.72 14.34
N LEU A 252 14.58 17.50 14.28
CA LEU A 252 13.75 17.11 15.41
C LEU A 252 12.97 15.81 15.08
N PRO A 253 13.67 14.70 14.87
CA PRO A 253 13.06 13.48 14.34
C PRO A 253 12.05 12.81 15.31
N ASN A 254 12.16 13.07 16.62
CA ASN A 254 11.35 12.46 17.67
C ASN A 254 10.32 13.42 18.27
N ARG A 255 9.90 14.47 17.55
CA ARG A 255 8.91 15.43 18.06
C ARG A 255 7.58 15.33 17.36
N LEU A 256 6.54 15.60 18.15
CA LEU A 256 5.16 15.78 17.73
C LEU A 256 4.74 17.23 17.96
N TRP A 257 3.99 17.76 17.02
CA TRP A 257 3.31 19.06 17.14
C TRP A 257 1.84 18.87 16.76
N LEU A 258 0.95 19.38 17.61
CA LEU A 258 -0.48 19.41 17.35
C LEU A 258 -0.90 20.88 17.28
N SER A 259 -1.63 21.27 16.26
CA SER A 259 -2.14 22.62 16.09
C SER A 259 -3.12 22.99 17.20
N ARG A 260 -3.48 24.26 17.30
CA ARG A 260 -4.65 24.70 18.07
C ARG A 260 -5.91 24.00 17.56
N SER A 261 -6.84 23.71 18.47
CA SER A 261 -8.11 23.08 18.13
C SER A 261 -8.89 23.96 17.12
N GLY A 262 -9.30 23.36 16.00
CA GLY A 262 -10.01 24.04 14.92
C GLY A 262 -9.17 25.04 14.08
N LEU A 263 -7.89 25.23 14.40
CA LEU A 263 -6.98 26.15 13.69
C LEU A 263 -5.74 25.40 13.20
N ILE A 264 -5.90 24.66 12.09
CA ILE A 264 -4.94 23.64 11.61
C ILE A 264 -3.54 24.16 11.25
N PHE A 265 -3.34 25.46 11.02
CA PHE A 265 -2.04 26.05 10.71
C PHE A 265 -1.52 26.99 11.82
N ASP A 266 -2.14 26.96 13.00
CA ASP A 266 -1.75 27.74 14.17
C ASP A 266 -1.12 26.83 15.23
N PHE A 267 0.20 26.95 15.42
CA PHE A 267 0.98 26.17 16.39
C PHE A 267 1.47 27.03 17.57
N ASP A 268 0.74 28.10 17.91
CA ASP A 268 1.05 28.88 19.11
C ASP A 268 0.71 28.10 20.38
N ARG A 269 1.74 27.86 21.18
CA ARG A 269 1.61 27.16 22.49
C ARG A 269 0.95 28.03 23.56
N GLY A 270 0.83 29.33 23.33
CA GLY A 270 0.20 30.29 24.24
C GLY A 270 0.60 30.12 25.69
N ARG A 271 -0.38 29.91 26.56
CA ARG A 271 -0.23 29.71 28.01
C ARG A 271 -0.46 28.25 28.45
N GLY A 272 -0.69 27.32 27.53
CA GLY A 272 -1.01 25.93 27.80
C GLY A 272 -2.49 25.68 28.11
N LEU A 273 -3.39 26.51 27.54
CA LEU A 273 -4.85 26.30 27.65
C LEU A 273 -5.27 25.09 26.79
N ASP A 274 -6.44 24.55 27.07
CA ASP A 274 -6.92 23.30 26.48
C ASP A 274 -7.06 23.35 24.94
N ASP A 275 -7.34 24.51 24.36
CA ASP A 275 -7.46 24.73 22.92
C ASP A 275 -6.12 25.08 22.22
N GLU A 276 -5.07 25.37 23.01
CA GLU A 276 -3.77 25.80 22.49
C GLU A 276 -2.96 24.65 21.89
N ALA A 277 -1.92 25.00 21.12
CA ALA A 277 -1.08 24.02 20.44
C ALA A 277 -0.26 23.19 21.43
N ILE A 278 0.02 21.95 21.03
CA ILE A 278 0.79 21.00 21.85
C ILE A 278 2.12 20.69 21.14
N GLU A 279 3.20 20.67 21.90
CA GLU A 279 4.48 20.17 21.46
C GLU A 279 4.96 19.11 22.44
N PHE A 280 5.35 17.94 21.92
CA PHE A 280 5.80 16.84 22.75
C PHE A 280 6.99 16.09 22.14
N GLY A 281 8.01 15.78 22.97
CA GLY A 281 9.15 14.97 22.56
C GLY A 281 8.98 13.51 22.98
N LEU A 282 9.17 12.57 22.07
CA LEU A 282 9.27 11.15 22.43
C LEU A 282 10.64 10.92 23.10
N VAL A 283 10.59 10.69 24.40
CA VAL A 283 11.79 10.38 25.18
C VAL A 283 11.87 8.87 25.38
N SER A 284 12.94 8.27 24.87
CA SER A 284 13.25 6.86 25.04
C SER A 284 14.75 6.64 25.16
N ASP A 285 15.13 5.41 25.44
CA ASP A 285 16.53 4.94 25.50
C ASP A 285 17.32 5.16 24.19
N GLN A 286 16.63 5.40 23.08
CA GLN A 286 17.20 5.68 21.76
C GLN A 286 16.44 6.82 21.08
N VAL A 287 17.10 7.57 20.21
CA VAL A 287 16.42 8.55 19.35
C VAL A 287 15.71 7.80 18.23
N ASN A 288 14.39 7.76 18.31
CA ASN A 288 13.52 7.09 17.35
C ASN A 288 12.84 8.12 16.45
N ALA A 289 13.23 8.14 15.19
CA ALA A 289 12.63 9.05 14.21
C ALA A 289 11.17 8.66 13.91
N ILE A 290 10.27 9.63 14.00
CA ILE A 290 8.87 9.45 13.58
C ILE A 290 8.83 9.26 12.06
N ARG A 291 8.07 8.25 11.61
CA ARG A 291 7.88 7.91 10.21
C ARG A 291 6.46 8.11 9.74
N ALA A 292 5.50 7.83 10.62
CA ALA A 292 4.09 8.09 10.35
C ALA A 292 3.37 8.50 11.65
N VAL A 293 2.44 9.43 11.53
CA VAL A 293 1.37 9.68 12.49
C VAL A 293 0.06 9.23 11.87
N PHE A 294 -0.79 8.58 12.66
CA PHE A 294 -2.01 7.97 12.16
C PHE A 294 -3.16 8.14 13.15
N SER A 295 -4.31 8.57 12.65
CA SER A 295 -5.52 8.75 13.45
C SER A 295 -6.36 7.47 13.42
N GLY A 296 -6.27 6.67 14.48
CA GLY A 296 -7.16 5.56 14.76
C GLY A 296 -8.10 5.89 15.93
N ARG A 297 -8.46 4.89 16.73
CA ARG A 297 -9.18 5.09 18.00
C ARG A 297 -8.44 6.08 18.91
N HIS A 298 -7.11 5.99 18.95
CA HIS A 298 -6.19 6.94 19.55
C HIS A 298 -5.25 7.46 18.47
N LEU A 299 -4.58 8.56 18.72
CA LEU A 299 -3.47 8.98 17.87
C LEU A 299 -2.32 7.99 18.02
N GLN A 300 -1.86 7.44 16.92
CA GLN A 300 -0.78 6.46 16.84
C GLN A 300 0.45 7.10 16.21
N VAL A 301 1.63 6.77 16.75
CA VAL A 301 2.90 7.28 16.23
C VAL A 301 3.83 6.10 15.94
N PHE A 302 4.16 5.95 14.66
CA PHE A 302 5.06 4.92 14.17
C PHE A 302 6.46 5.51 14.01
N THR A 303 7.43 4.92 14.71
CA THR A 303 8.82 5.39 14.69
C THR A 303 9.77 4.32 14.17
N THR A 304 11.02 4.66 13.96
CA THR A 304 12.05 3.68 13.56
C THR A 304 12.34 2.62 14.63
N GLY A 305 11.95 2.83 15.88
CA GLY A 305 12.25 1.93 16.98
C GLY A 305 11.04 1.41 17.75
N GLY A 306 9.82 1.76 17.36
CA GLY A 306 8.61 1.26 18.01
C GLY A 306 7.37 2.10 17.75
N GLU A 307 6.24 1.60 18.20
CA GLU A 307 4.93 2.18 18.03
C GLU A 307 4.41 2.72 19.36
N TRP A 308 3.81 3.91 19.28
CA TRP A 308 3.34 4.66 20.42
C TRP A 308 1.86 4.96 20.32
N MET A 309 1.19 4.94 21.44
CA MET A 309 -0.18 5.44 21.61
C MET A 309 -0.12 6.79 22.31
N VAL A 310 -0.84 7.77 21.77
CA VAL A 310 -1.04 9.06 22.40
C VAL A 310 -2.45 9.08 22.95
N THR A 311 -2.58 9.32 24.24
CA THR A 311 -3.86 9.38 24.96
C THR A 311 -4.10 10.76 25.53
N GLY A 312 -5.35 11.07 25.77
CA GLY A 312 -5.92 12.31 26.27
C GLY A 312 -7.32 12.46 25.69
N ASP A 313 -8.35 12.57 26.50
CA ASP A 313 -9.74 12.73 26.07
C ASP A 313 -10.40 13.89 26.84
N PRO A 314 -10.47 15.09 26.22
CA PRO A 314 -9.83 15.50 24.96
C PRO A 314 -8.29 15.61 25.05
N LEU A 315 -7.60 15.62 23.89
CA LEU A 315 -6.17 15.92 23.83
C LEU A 315 -5.92 17.40 24.10
N THR A 316 -5.31 17.68 25.28
CA THR A 316 -4.96 19.04 25.71
C THR A 316 -3.49 19.09 26.12
N PRO A 317 -2.85 20.26 26.22
CA PRO A 317 -1.49 20.38 26.70
C PRO A 317 -1.24 19.73 28.07
N SER A 318 -2.26 19.67 28.93
CA SER A 318 -2.19 19.10 30.27
C SER A 318 -2.53 17.61 30.36
N SER A 319 -3.36 17.08 29.42
CA SER A 319 -3.85 15.69 29.46
C SER A 319 -3.07 14.72 28.61
N ILE A 320 -2.27 15.21 27.65
CA ILE A 320 -1.54 14.37 26.69
C ILE A 320 -0.55 13.44 27.38
N GLN A 321 -0.61 12.15 26.99
CA GLN A 321 0.34 11.13 27.44
C GLN A 321 0.78 10.30 26.25
N LEU A 322 2.08 9.99 26.18
CA LEU A 322 2.66 9.14 25.16
C LEU A 322 3.17 7.84 25.78
N ASN A 323 2.60 6.73 25.35
CA ASN A 323 2.93 5.42 25.87
C ASN A 323 3.43 4.51 24.75
N ARG A 324 4.69 4.04 24.85
CA ARG A 324 5.21 3.06 23.91
C ARG A 324 4.50 1.73 24.09
N GLN A 325 3.97 1.18 23.02
CA GLN A 325 3.20 -0.06 22.99
C GLN A 325 4.09 -1.24 22.55
N THR A 326 4.86 -1.06 21.50
CA THR A 326 5.67 -2.13 20.88
C THR A 326 7.05 -1.62 20.47
N ARG A 327 7.95 -2.53 20.03
CA ARG A 327 9.32 -2.23 19.62
C ARG A 327 9.65 -2.79 18.23
N ILE A 328 8.69 -2.79 17.31
CA ILE A 328 8.86 -3.31 15.95
C ILE A 328 9.57 -2.28 15.07
N GLY A 329 9.04 -1.08 15.04
CA GLY A 329 9.53 0.03 14.25
C GLY A 329 9.13 -0.03 12.77
N SER A 330 9.31 1.12 12.09
CA SER A 330 9.03 1.31 10.66
C SER A 330 10.29 1.67 9.89
N SER A 331 10.32 1.42 8.57
CA SER A 331 11.48 1.69 7.70
C SER A 331 11.88 3.16 7.72
N ALA A 332 13.19 3.43 7.77
CA ALA A 332 13.73 4.78 7.67
C ALA A 332 13.81 5.30 6.22
N ALA A 333 13.99 4.41 5.25
CA ALA A 333 14.24 4.78 3.85
C ALA A 333 12.97 5.17 3.09
N ARG A 334 11.80 4.65 3.48
CA ARG A 334 10.53 4.84 2.79
C ARG A 334 9.39 5.00 3.78
N ILE A 335 8.40 5.79 3.41
CA ILE A 335 7.14 5.88 4.13
C ILE A 335 6.14 4.94 3.46
N VAL A 336 5.85 3.80 4.10
CA VAL A 336 4.71 2.95 3.78
C VAL A 336 3.58 3.40 4.69
N GLN A 337 2.56 4.03 4.12
CA GLN A 337 1.43 4.54 4.91
C GLN A 337 0.74 3.39 5.65
N PRO A 338 0.52 3.50 6.96
CA PRO A 338 -0.35 2.59 7.67
C PRO A 338 -1.77 2.63 7.10
N VAL A 339 -2.48 1.52 7.14
CA VAL A 339 -3.82 1.35 6.58
C VAL A 339 -4.78 0.91 7.67
N ASP A 340 -5.95 1.55 7.77
CA ASP A 340 -7.02 1.06 8.63
C ASP A 340 -7.71 -0.15 7.98
N VAL A 341 -7.91 -1.19 8.77
CA VAL A 341 -8.66 -2.38 8.37
C VAL A 341 -9.60 -2.78 9.50
N ASP A 342 -10.87 -2.45 9.35
CA ASP A 342 -11.93 -2.75 10.34
C ASP A 342 -11.57 -2.26 11.76
N GLY A 343 -10.99 -1.06 11.89
CA GLY A 343 -10.63 -0.43 13.16
C GLY A 343 -9.29 -0.87 13.77
N SER A 344 -8.52 -1.69 13.07
CA SER A 344 -7.12 -1.99 13.40
C SER A 344 -6.19 -1.38 12.37
N THR A 345 -5.03 -0.92 12.80
CA THR A 345 -4.05 -0.32 11.89
C THR A 345 -3.04 -1.37 11.43
N ILE A 346 -2.88 -1.54 10.12
CA ILE A 346 -1.87 -2.43 9.55
C ILE A 346 -0.67 -1.61 9.09
N PHE A 347 0.54 -2.05 9.45
CA PHE A 347 1.79 -1.37 9.11
C PHE A 347 2.90 -2.36 8.74
N ALA A 348 3.87 -1.88 7.96
CA ALA A 348 5.04 -2.64 7.57
C ALA A 348 6.15 -2.51 8.61
N ALA A 349 6.71 -3.63 9.05
CA ALA A 349 7.81 -3.67 9.99
C ALA A 349 9.11 -3.11 9.41
N ARG A 350 9.98 -2.55 10.26
CA ARG A 350 11.32 -2.07 9.90
C ARG A 350 12.20 -3.13 9.25
N SER A 351 12.02 -4.38 9.62
CA SER A 351 12.75 -5.52 9.03
C SER A 351 12.46 -5.70 7.54
N GLY A 352 11.35 -5.16 7.01
CA GLY A 352 10.88 -5.41 5.65
C GLY A 352 10.36 -6.83 5.41
N ALA A 353 10.29 -7.68 6.44
CA ALA A 353 9.93 -9.08 6.32
C ALA A 353 8.62 -9.45 7.05
N ALA A 354 7.89 -8.47 7.56
CA ALA A 354 6.65 -8.69 8.30
C ALA A 354 5.65 -7.55 8.10
N ILE A 355 4.38 -7.91 8.17
CA ILE A 355 3.24 -6.98 8.19
C ILE A 355 2.50 -7.20 9.52
N HIS A 356 2.40 -6.16 10.31
CA HIS A 356 1.78 -6.22 11.63
C HIS A 356 0.42 -5.56 11.66
N GLU A 357 -0.48 -6.15 12.42
CA GLU A 357 -1.74 -5.56 12.84
C GLU A 357 -1.57 -4.92 14.22
N PHE A 358 -1.77 -3.63 14.32
CA PHE A 358 -1.74 -2.86 15.56
C PHE A 358 -3.18 -2.66 16.04
N ALA A 359 -3.60 -3.58 16.92
CA ALA A 359 -4.98 -3.68 17.40
C ALA A 359 -5.05 -3.31 18.89
N TYR A 360 -6.03 -2.49 19.25
CA TYR A 360 -6.30 -2.13 20.63
C TYR A 360 -7.11 -3.22 21.33
N THR A 361 -6.68 -3.58 22.55
CA THR A 361 -7.38 -4.55 23.41
C THR A 361 -7.90 -3.85 24.66
N ASP A 362 -9.22 -3.80 24.81
CA ASP A 362 -9.86 -3.14 25.96
C ASP A 362 -9.48 -3.79 27.31
N VAL A 363 -9.23 -5.09 27.32
CA VAL A 363 -8.83 -5.83 28.53
C VAL A 363 -7.46 -5.38 29.04
N GLN A 364 -6.52 -5.07 28.15
CA GLN A 364 -5.17 -4.63 28.51
C GLN A 364 -5.03 -3.11 28.49
N GLN A 365 -6.01 -2.41 27.92
CA GLN A 365 -5.96 -0.97 27.65
C GLN A 365 -4.69 -0.58 26.89
N ALA A 366 -4.26 -1.43 25.98
CA ALA A 366 -3.02 -1.29 25.23
C ALA A 366 -3.18 -1.82 23.79
N TYR A 367 -2.34 -1.33 22.91
CA TYR A 367 -2.19 -1.90 21.57
C TYR A 367 -1.22 -3.09 21.60
N GLN A 368 -1.59 -4.09 20.82
CA GLN A 368 -0.71 -5.22 20.51
C GLN A 368 -0.41 -5.24 19.02
N ALA A 369 0.79 -5.70 18.67
CA ALA A 369 1.15 -5.90 17.28
C ALA A 369 1.30 -7.39 16.98
N ASN A 370 0.40 -7.90 16.13
CA ASN A 370 0.40 -9.29 15.70
C ASN A 370 0.96 -9.38 14.28
N ASP A 371 1.91 -10.28 14.04
CA ASP A 371 2.43 -10.51 12.70
C ASP A 371 1.40 -11.31 11.88
N LEU A 372 0.81 -10.67 10.87
CA LEU A 372 -0.16 -11.28 9.95
C LEU A 372 0.50 -12.19 8.92
N ALA A 373 1.80 -12.05 8.71
CA ALA A 373 2.55 -12.80 7.71
C ALA A 373 3.39 -13.94 8.30
N LEU A 374 3.32 -14.21 9.59
CA LEU A 374 4.17 -15.18 10.28
C LEU A 374 4.25 -16.54 9.56
N VAL A 375 3.12 -17.08 9.11
CA VAL A 375 3.06 -18.37 8.42
C VAL A 375 3.31 -18.27 6.91
N ALA A 376 3.42 -17.07 6.37
CA ALA A 376 3.62 -16.75 4.94
C ALA A 376 4.77 -15.75 4.73
N ALA A 377 5.75 -15.71 5.64
CA ALA A 377 6.80 -14.70 5.68
C ALA A 377 7.62 -14.60 4.37
N HIS A 378 7.75 -15.69 3.62
CA HIS A 378 8.44 -15.72 2.32
C HIS A 378 7.80 -14.84 1.25
N LEU A 379 6.52 -14.43 1.41
CA LEU A 379 5.82 -13.52 0.49
C LEU A 379 6.10 -12.04 0.79
N ILE A 380 6.62 -11.70 1.97
CA ILE A 380 6.85 -10.32 2.38
C ILE A 380 8.33 -9.99 2.25
N ARG A 381 8.64 -9.06 1.33
CA ARG A 381 10.01 -8.66 1.00
C ARG A 381 10.08 -7.16 0.73
N THR A 382 10.42 -6.40 1.75
CA THR A 382 10.54 -4.94 1.69
C THR A 382 9.30 -4.27 1.08
N PRO A 383 8.19 -4.17 1.83
CA PRO A 383 6.96 -3.51 1.37
C PRO A 383 7.21 -2.05 0.96
N VAL A 384 6.62 -1.62 -0.16
CA VAL A 384 6.77 -0.26 -0.69
C VAL A 384 5.46 0.50 -0.78
N ALA A 385 4.33 -0.19 -0.87
CA ALA A 385 3.00 0.40 -0.85
C ALA A 385 1.97 -0.62 -0.35
N MET A 386 0.91 -0.13 0.27
CA MET A 386 -0.22 -0.94 0.73
C MET A 386 -1.53 -0.23 0.40
N ALA A 387 -2.57 -1.00 0.03
CA ALA A 387 -3.93 -0.50 -0.14
C ALA A 387 -4.94 -1.60 0.25
N TYR A 388 -6.04 -1.20 0.88
CA TYR A 388 -7.08 -2.12 1.33
C TYR A 388 -8.35 -1.95 0.52
N ASP A 389 -8.76 -3.00 -0.18
CA ASP A 389 -10.07 -3.13 -0.83
C ASP A 389 -11.08 -3.63 0.21
N GLN A 390 -11.83 -2.71 0.78
CA GLN A 390 -12.82 -3.02 1.81
C GLN A 390 -13.96 -3.90 1.26
N ALA A 391 -14.37 -3.70 0.02
CA ALA A 391 -15.48 -4.43 -0.58
C ALA A 391 -15.16 -5.93 -0.71
N ARG A 392 -13.92 -6.26 -1.04
CA ARG A 392 -13.44 -7.65 -1.19
C ARG A 392 -12.67 -8.15 0.02
N ARG A 393 -12.39 -7.31 1.01
CA ARG A 393 -11.56 -7.61 2.19
C ARG A 393 -10.14 -8.05 1.83
N LEU A 394 -9.55 -7.38 0.84
CA LEU A 394 -8.22 -7.69 0.31
C LEU A 394 -7.24 -6.54 0.63
N LEU A 395 -6.20 -6.84 1.37
CA LEU A 395 -5.06 -5.95 1.53
C LEU A 395 -4.00 -6.32 0.49
N HIS A 396 -3.70 -5.40 -0.39
CA HIS A 396 -2.64 -5.54 -1.39
C HIS A 396 -1.36 -4.89 -0.88
N VAL A 397 -0.26 -5.63 -0.92
CA VAL A 397 1.06 -5.17 -0.47
C VAL A 397 2.04 -5.33 -1.61
N VAL A 398 2.56 -4.23 -2.11
CA VAL A 398 3.57 -4.22 -3.18
C VAL A 398 4.96 -4.27 -2.56
N MET A 399 5.83 -5.11 -3.11
CA MET A 399 7.19 -5.33 -2.66
C MET A 399 8.20 -4.58 -3.55
N GLU A 400 9.37 -4.28 -3.01
CA GLU A 400 10.43 -3.58 -3.74
C GLU A 400 10.92 -4.36 -4.96
N ASP A 401 10.94 -5.69 -4.90
CA ASP A 401 11.31 -6.59 -6.00
C ASP A 401 10.28 -6.63 -7.15
N GLY A 402 9.17 -5.95 -7.00
CA GLY A 402 8.10 -5.87 -8.01
C GLY A 402 7.04 -6.95 -7.89
N GLY A 403 7.12 -7.83 -6.90
CA GLY A 403 6.04 -8.73 -6.54
C GLY A 403 4.92 -8.00 -5.78
N MET A 404 3.75 -8.62 -5.72
CA MET A 404 2.66 -8.19 -4.86
C MET A 404 2.17 -9.38 -4.03
N ALA A 405 1.94 -9.19 -2.74
CA ALA A 405 1.21 -10.14 -1.91
C ALA A 405 -0.19 -9.58 -1.61
N THR A 406 -1.19 -10.45 -1.62
CA THR A 406 -2.56 -10.08 -1.29
C THR A 406 -3.02 -10.90 -0.10
N LEU A 407 -3.47 -10.21 0.95
CA LEU A 407 -4.05 -10.81 2.15
C LEU A 407 -5.56 -10.72 2.08
N THR A 408 -6.25 -11.86 2.17
CA THR A 408 -7.67 -11.89 2.52
C THR A 408 -7.78 -11.90 4.04
N LEU A 409 -8.40 -10.85 4.60
CA LEU A 409 -8.55 -10.70 6.04
C LEU A 409 -10.03 -10.63 6.43
N PHE A 410 -10.50 -11.63 7.20
CA PHE A 410 -11.83 -11.66 7.75
C PHE A 410 -11.81 -12.28 9.15
N ARG A 411 -11.68 -11.43 10.17
CA ARG A 411 -11.42 -11.85 11.56
C ARG A 411 -12.53 -12.71 12.15
N ALA A 412 -13.80 -12.40 11.83
CA ALA A 412 -14.95 -13.13 12.34
C ALA A 412 -14.90 -14.63 12.00
N GLU A 413 -14.36 -14.98 10.84
CA GLU A 413 -14.22 -16.36 10.37
C GLU A 413 -12.77 -16.88 10.47
N GLN A 414 -11.88 -16.14 11.13
CA GLN A 414 -10.47 -16.49 11.30
C GLN A 414 -9.73 -16.70 9.97
N VAL A 415 -10.08 -15.93 8.94
CA VAL A 415 -9.41 -15.94 7.64
C VAL A 415 -8.25 -14.96 7.67
N THR A 416 -7.03 -15.49 7.50
CA THR A 416 -5.80 -14.70 7.32
C THR A 416 -5.00 -15.41 6.24
N ALA A 417 -5.28 -15.09 4.98
CA ALA A 417 -4.87 -15.90 3.86
C ALA A 417 -4.07 -15.09 2.84
N TRP A 418 -2.78 -15.35 2.74
CA TRP A 418 -1.88 -14.70 1.80
C TRP A 418 -1.81 -15.44 0.47
N THR A 419 -1.71 -14.69 -0.61
CA THR A 419 -1.47 -15.19 -1.97
C THR A 419 -0.47 -14.28 -2.69
N GLY A 420 0.36 -14.86 -3.56
CA GLY A 420 1.31 -14.11 -4.38
C GLY A 420 0.69 -13.67 -5.70
N GLN A 421 0.93 -12.41 -6.09
CA GLN A 421 0.50 -11.88 -7.38
C GLN A 421 1.72 -11.53 -8.23
N THR A 422 1.69 -11.90 -9.49
CA THR A 422 2.73 -11.61 -10.47
C THR A 422 2.10 -11.14 -11.78
N THR A 423 2.84 -10.35 -12.53
CA THR A 423 2.49 -9.90 -13.88
C THR A 423 3.75 -9.90 -14.73
N GLU A 424 3.62 -9.80 -16.02
CA GLU A 424 4.76 -9.53 -16.89
C GLU A 424 5.23 -8.08 -16.66
N GLY A 425 6.36 -7.91 -15.94
CA GLY A 425 6.85 -6.66 -15.40
C GLY A 425 6.85 -6.64 -13.86
N ALA A 426 6.82 -5.46 -13.26
CA ALA A 426 6.94 -5.26 -11.83
C ALA A 426 5.86 -4.31 -11.30
N PHE A 427 5.18 -4.69 -10.24
CA PHE A 427 4.33 -3.77 -9.48
C PHE A 427 5.21 -2.75 -8.74
N ARG A 428 4.87 -1.46 -8.82
CA ARG A 428 5.62 -0.36 -8.19
C ARG A 428 4.80 0.46 -7.21
N GLY A 429 3.47 0.37 -7.27
CA GLY A 429 2.57 1.07 -6.37
C GLY A 429 1.16 0.51 -6.45
N VAL A 430 0.38 0.78 -5.44
CA VAL A 430 -1.03 0.40 -5.34
C VAL A 430 -1.80 1.47 -4.59
N ALA A 431 -3.02 1.76 -5.03
CA ALA A 431 -3.99 2.59 -4.32
C ALA A 431 -5.39 2.06 -4.59
N GLU A 432 -6.27 2.21 -3.62
CA GLU A 432 -7.68 1.87 -3.76
C GLU A 432 -8.52 3.14 -3.79
N VAL A 433 -9.48 3.23 -4.70
CA VAL A 433 -10.40 4.35 -4.86
C VAL A 433 -11.78 3.79 -5.25
N GLU A 434 -12.80 4.00 -4.43
CA GLU A 434 -14.19 3.53 -4.67
C GLU A 434 -14.30 2.04 -5.03
N GLY A 435 -13.62 1.16 -4.32
CA GLY A 435 -13.64 -0.29 -4.59
C GLY A 435 -12.84 -0.69 -5.84
N ARG A 436 -12.08 0.23 -6.44
CA ARG A 436 -11.20 -0.01 -7.60
C ARG A 436 -9.75 0.02 -7.14
N VAL A 437 -9.04 -1.06 -7.35
CA VAL A 437 -7.62 -1.16 -7.00
C VAL A 437 -6.77 -0.81 -8.21
N PHE A 438 -6.11 0.33 -8.15
CA PHE A 438 -5.17 0.81 -9.15
C PHE A 438 -3.76 0.37 -8.80
N CYS A 439 -3.02 -0.05 -9.83
CA CYS A 439 -1.65 -0.51 -9.74
C CYS A 439 -0.77 0.33 -10.66
N LEU A 440 0.37 0.78 -10.15
CA LEU A 440 1.46 1.25 -10.98
C LEU A 440 2.30 0.03 -11.36
N VAL A 441 2.40 -0.26 -12.64
CA VAL A 441 3.16 -1.40 -13.17
C VAL A 441 4.25 -0.90 -14.09
N GLU A 442 5.49 -1.34 -13.86
CA GLU A 442 6.60 -1.10 -14.76
C GLU A 442 6.75 -2.29 -15.72
N ARG A 443 6.69 -2.00 -17.02
CA ARG A 443 6.87 -2.98 -18.11
C ARG A 443 7.85 -2.41 -19.12
N ASP A 444 8.93 -3.13 -19.39
CA ASP A 444 9.97 -2.69 -20.35
C ASP A 444 10.48 -1.26 -20.09
N GLY A 445 10.68 -0.90 -18.81
CA GLY A 445 11.12 0.42 -18.39
C GLY A 445 10.05 1.53 -18.51
N THR A 446 8.82 1.19 -18.90
CA THR A 446 7.70 2.13 -19.01
C THR A 446 6.74 1.92 -17.85
N HIS A 447 6.33 3.01 -17.21
CA HIS A 447 5.37 2.98 -16.11
C HIS A 447 3.95 3.10 -16.65
N ARG A 448 3.08 2.18 -16.22
CA ARG A 448 1.68 2.11 -16.64
C ARG A 448 0.77 2.14 -15.43
N LEU A 449 -0.27 2.94 -15.51
CA LEU A 449 -1.38 2.89 -14.59
C LEU A 449 -2.36 1.84 -15.10
N GLU A 450 -2.55 0.81 -14.31
CA GLU A 450 -3.47 -0.29 -14.58
C GLU A 450 -4.38 -0.49 -13.37
N ARG A 451 -5.51 -1.16 -13.51
CA ARG A 451 -6.37 -1.52 -12.36
C ARG A 451 -6.90 -2.94 -12.48
N PHE A 452 -7.11 -3.60 -11.35
CA PHE A 452 -7.86 -4.87 -11.34
C PHE A 452 -9.28 -4.63 -11.83
N ASP A 453 -9.67 -5.37 -12.86
CA ASP A 453 -11.01 -5.27 -13.45
C ASP A 453 -11.63 -6.66 -13.58
N PRO A 454 -12.76 -6.93 -12.89
CA PRO A 454 -13.45 -8.23 -12.97
C PRO A 454 -13.85 -8.64 -14.39
N ALA A 455 -14.03 -7.68 -15.30
CA ALA A 455 -14.33 -7.96 -16.70
C ALA A 455 -13.11 -8.43 -17.49
N MET A 456 -11.89 -8.12 -17.01
CA MET A 456 -10.64 -8.46 -17.70
C MET A 456 -10.11 -9.83 -17.31
N GLN A 457 -9.61 -10.58 -18.31
CA GLN A 457 -8.98 -11.88 -18.14
C GLN A 457 -7.48 -11.87 -18.50
N LEU A 458 -6.97 -10.71 -18.90
CA LEU A 458 -5.61 -10.45 -19.35
C LEU A 458 -5.04 -9.24 -18.59
N ASP A 459 -3.74 -9.11 -18.51
CA ASP A 459 -3.05 -7.96 -17.94
C ASP A 459 -2.73 -6.91 -19.01
N ALA A 460 -2.54 -5.65 -18.63
CA ALA A 460 -2.39 -4.51 -19.54
C ALA A 460 -3.48 -4.49 -20.62
N ALA A 461 -4.67 -4.95 -20.27
CA ALA A 461 -5.71 -5.28 -21.24
C ALA A 461 -6.56 -4.08 -21.61
N LEU A 462 -7.00 -4.10 -22.86
CA LEU A 462 -8.09 -3.25 -23.35
C LEU A 462 -9.19 -4.12 -23.99
N GLU A 463 -10.40 -3.61 -23.95
CA GLU A 463 -11.55 -4.21 -24.61
C GLU A 463 -12.06 -3.30 -25.73
N GLY A 464 -12.63 -3.93 -26.75
CA GLY A 464 -13.28 -3.25 -27.86
C GLY A 464 -14.54 -3.97 -28.27
N SER A 465 -15.53 -3.22 -28.77
CA SER A 465 -16.76 -3.75 -29.33
C SER A 465 -17.11 -3.05 -30.62
N ALA A 466 -17.80 -3.76 -31.52
CA ALA A 466 -18.27 -3.24 -32.82
C ALA A 466 -19.67 -3.74 -33.11
N THR A 467 -20.42 -2.99 -33.93
CA THR A 467 -21.77 -3.34 -34.36
C THR A 467 -21.79 -4.36 -35.50
N ALA A 468 -20.63 -4.55 -36.15
CA ALA A 468 -20.44 -5.57 -37.22
C ALA A 468 -19.08 -6.25 -37.00
N PRO A 469 -18.90 -7.53 -37.41
CA PRO A 469 -17.62 -8.23 -37.24
C PRO A 469 -16.46 -7.45 -37.87
N ARG A 470 -15.40 -7.23 -37.06
CA ARG A 470 -14.23 -6.43 -37.42
C ARG A 470 -12.99 -7.30 -37.31
N ALA A 471 -12.12 -7.24 -38.32
CA ALA A 471 -10.86 -7.97 -38.31
C ALA A 471 -9.75 -7.23 -37.59
N THR A 472 -9.64 -5.90 -37.74
CA THR A 472 -8.52 -5.11 -37.18
C THR A 472 -8.97 -4.28 -35.99
N TRP A 473 -8.28 -4.40 -34.85
CA TRP A 473 -8.51 -3.69 -33.61
C TRP A 473 -7.30 -2.83 -33.26
N THR A 474 -7.52 -1.52 -33.05
CA THR A 474 -6.49 -0.49 -32.83
C THR A 474 -6.55 0.05 -31.40
N GLY A 475 -5.62 0.94 -31.02
CA GLY A 475 -5.55 1.54 -29.68
C GLY A 475 -4.66 0.73 -28.73
N LEU A 476 -3.79 -0.12 -29.27
CA LEU A 476 -2.92 -1.04 -28.53
C LEU A 476 -1.46 -0.58 -28.53
N GLU A 477 -1.21 0.73 -28.67
CA GLU A 477 0.14 1.32 -28.76
C GLU A 477 1.02 0.92 -27.57
N HIS A 478 0.41 0.80 -26.38
CA HIS A 478 1.10 0.39 -25.15
C HIS A 478 1.60 -1.07 -25.18
N LEU A 479 1.12 -1.90 -26.12
CA LEU A 479 1.53 -3.30 -26.33
C LEU A 479 2.30 -3.50 -27.65
N ALA A 480 2.73 -2.43 -28.29
CA ALA A 480 3.39 -2.52 -29.60
C ALA A 480 4.61 -3.46 -29.59
N GLY A 481 4.66 -4.37 -30.55
CA GLY A 481 5.72 -5.37 -30.68
C GLY A 481 5.62 -6.58 -29.74
N GLN A 482 4.68 -6.58 -28.79
CA GLN A 482 4.52 -7.69 -27.84
C GLN A 482 3.58 -8.79 -28.39
N GLN A 483 3.83 -10.02 -27.93
CA GLN A 483 2.92 -11.14 -28.15
C GLN A 483 1.80 -11.08 -27.10
N VAL A 484 0.55 -10.99 -27.55
CA VAL A 484 -0.61 -10.80 -26.70
C VAL A 484 -1.58 -11.97 -26.78
N GLY A 485 -2.28 -12.22 -25.69
CA GLY A 485 -3.45 -13.06 -25.66
C GLY A 485 -4.65 -12.31 -26.21
N VAL A 486 -5.54 -13.03 -26.87
CA VAL A 486 -6.77 -12.49 -27.46
C VAL A 486 -7.97 -13.31 -27.02
N LEU A 487 -9.02 -12.61 -26.56
CA LEU A 487 -10.36 -13.12 -26.42
C LEU A 487 -11.23 -12.45 -27.50
N ALA A 488 -11.76 -13.22 -28.43
CA ALA A 488 -12.68 -12.73 -29.45
C ALA A 488 -14.05 -13.37 -29.22
N ASP A 489 -15.08 -12.53 -29.04
CA ASP A 489 -16.43 -12.96 -28.66
C ASP A 489 -16.44 -13.91 -27.46
N ALA A 490 -15.65 -13.53 -26.43
CA ALA A 490 -15.39 -14.28 -25.19
C ALA A 490 -14.69 -15.66 -25.38
N ALA A 491 -14.29 -16.03 -26.59
CA ALA A 491 -13.53 -17.25 -26.88
C ALA A 491 -12.03 -16.94 -26.98
N PRO A 492 -11.15 -17.74 -26.35
CA PRO A 492 -9.70 -17.58 -26.52
C PRO A 492 -9.29 -17.90 -27.97
N ARG A 493 -8.44 -17.03 -28.51
CA ARG A 493 -7.82 -17.22 -29.83
C ARG A 493 -6.32 -17.50 -29.67
N GLU A 494 -5.67 -17.81 -30.78
CA GLU A 494 -4.22 -17.87 -30.82
C GLU A 494 -3.60 -16.52 -30.43
N ASN A 495 -2.38 -16.57 -29.92
CA ASN A 495 -1.65 -15.35 -29.57
C ASN A 495 -1.36 -14.55 -30.85
N ALA A 496 -1.57 -13.25 -30.78
CA ALA A 496 -1.24 -12.31 -31.85
C ALA A 496 -0.05 -11.45 -31.47
N VAL A 497 0.59 -10.82 -32.46
CA VAL A 497 1.60 -9.79 -32.24
C VAL A 497 0.98 -8.44 -32.56
N VAL A 498 1.15 -7.47 -31.65
CA VAL A 498 0.66 -6.10 -31.89
C VAL A 498 1.59 -5.40 -32.87
N ALA A 499 1.12 -5.11 -34.05
CA ALA A 499 1.85 -4.39 -35.09
C ALA A 499 1.26 -2.99 -35.29
N GLY A 500 2.08 -1.92 -35.10
CA GLY A 500 1.61 -0.55 -35.26
C GLY A 500 0.44 -0.17 -34.35
N GLY A 501 0.37 -0.71 -33.13
CA GLY A 501 -0.73 -0.44 -32.18
C GLY A 501 -2.03 -1.18 -32.54
N ALA A 502 -2.00 -2.20 -33.38
CA ALA A 502 -3.17 -2.95 -33.82
C ALA A 502 -2.93 -4.47 -33.81
N VAL A 503 -4.01 -5.23 -33.69
CA VAL A 503 -4.07 -6.67 -33.94
C VAL A 503 -5.08 -6.97 -35.05
N THR A 504 -4.77 -7.98 -35.88
CA THR A 504 -5.67 -8.46 -36.93
C THR A 504 -6.10 -9.88 -36.62
N LEU A 505 -7.41 -10.12 -36.66
CA LEU A 505 -8.05 -11.39 -36.32
C LEU A 505 -8.64 -12.05 -37.56
N ASP A 506 -8.49 -13.36 -37.62
CA ASP A 506 -9.17 -14.22 -38.58
C ASP A 506 -9.75 -15.44 -37.80
N PRO A 507 -11.07 -15.62 -37.80
CA PRO A 507 -12.14 -14.76 -38.36
C PRO A 507 -12.35 -13.45 -37.60
N PRO A 508 -13.00 -12.45 -38.23
CA PRO A 508 -13.41 -11.21 -37.59
C PRO A 508 -14.32 -11.44 -36.36
N ALA A 509 -14.32 -10.49 -35.41
CA ALA A 509 -15.09 -10.58 -34.17
C ALA A 509 -15.94 -9.32 -33.91
N LEU A 510 -17.02 -9.46 -33.12
CA LEU A 510 -17.85 -8.35 -32.63
C LEU A 510 -17.29 -7.70 -31.40
N SER A 511 -16.61 -8.47 -30.53
CA SER A 511 -15.98 -7.99 -29.32
C SER A 511 -14.60 -8.60 -29.18
N VAL A 512 -13.69 -7.85 -28.57
CA VAL A 512 -12.33 -8.31 -28.34
C VAL A 512 -11.83 -7.83 -26.99
N GLN A 513 -11.03 -8.67 -26.36
CA GLN A 513 -10.16 -8.29 -25.25
C GLN A 513 -8.73 -8.69 -25.61
N VAL A 514 -7.82 -7.73 -25.58
CA VAL A 514 -6.39 -7.94 -25.93
C VAL A 514 -5.53 -7.51 -24.77
N GLY A 515 -4.54 -8.33 -24.42
CA GLY A 515 -3.62 -8.03 -23.33
C GLY A 515 -2.58 -9.14 -23.13
N LEU A 516 -1.81 -9.03 -22.07
CA LEU A 516 -0.78 -9.99 -21.71
C LEU A 516 -1.39 -11.16 -20.93
N ARG A 517 -0.97 -12.38 -21.24
CA ARG A 517 -1.39 -13.55 -20.47
C ARG A 517 -0.67 -13.60 -19.14
N TYR A 518 -1.34 -14.10 -18.12
CA TYR A 518 -0.74 -14.46 -16.85
C TYR A 518 -1.21 -15.84 -16.40
N ALA A 519 -0.30 -16.61 -15.82
CA ALA A 519 -0.62 -17.93 -15.30
C ALA A 519 -1.10 -17.82 -13.84
N HIS A 520 -2.11 -18.63 -13.48
CA HIS A 520 -2.45 -18.91 -12.11
C HIS A 520 -1.94 -20.29 -11.70
N GLU A 521 -1.68 -20.45 -10.40
CA GLU A 521 -1.14 -21.69 -9.86
C GLU A 521 -1.74 -21.97 -8.47
N VAL A 522 -2.18 -23.23 -8.28
CA VAL A 522 -2.64 -23.76 -6.99
C VAL A 522 -1.94 -25.09 -6.75
N GLU A 523 -1.07 -25.14 -5.72
CA GLU A 523 -0.32 -26.33 -5.34
C GLU A 523 -0.61 -26.63 -3.87
N PRO A 524 -1.20 -27.80 -3.53
CA PRO A 524 -1.48 -28.16 -2.15
C PRO A 524 -0.20 -28.49 -1.39
N LEU A 525 -0.27 -28.43 -0.08
CA LEU A 525 0.75 -29.04 0.78
C LEU A 525 0.75 -30.57 0.61
N PRO A 526 1.87 -31.24 0.88
CA PRO A 526 1.91 -32.69 0.98
C PRO A 526 0.82 -33.21 1.93
N PRO A 527 0.22 -34.38 1.66
CA PRO A 527 -0.82 -34.90 2.51
C PRO A 527 -0.28 -35.24 3.90
N ASP A 528 -0.99 -34.85 4.95
CA ASP A 528 -0.76 -35.34 6.30
C ASP A 528 -1.44 -36.70 6.47
N LEU A 529 -0.67 -37.72 6.81
CA LEU A 529 -1.14 -39.08 7.00
C LEU A 529 -1.41 -39.43 8.47
N GLY A 530 -1.34 -38.44 9.37
CA GLY A 530 -1.80 -38.52 10.77
C GLY A 530 -0.98 -39.35 11.73
N THR A 531 0.05 -40.04 11.26
CA THR A 531 0.83 -40.94 12.12
C THR A 531 2.29 -40.95 11.74
N GLY A 532 3.17 -40.18 12.11
CA GLY A 532 4.63 -40.24 11.86
C GLY A 532 5.25 -41.40 11.06
N ILE A 533 4.50 -42.48 10.88
CA ILE A 533 4.84 -43.68 10.13
C ILE A 533 4.64 -43.51 8.61
N GLY A 534 3.76 -42.58 8.18
CA GLY A 534 3.42 -42.40 6.75
C GLY A 534 4.39 -41.58 5.95
N ALA A 535 5.29 -40.84 6.59
CA ALA A 535 6.14 -39.85 5.94
C ALA A 535 7.11 -40.44 4.87
N HIS A 536 7.36 -41.75 4.90
CA HIS A 536 8.28 -42.44 3.98
C HIS A 536 7.62 -43.56 3.16
N LEU A 537 6.30 -43.76 3.31
CA LEU A 537 5.60 -44.78 2.56
C LEU A 537 5.26 -44.33 1.15
N PRO A 538 5.38 -45.22 0.15
CA PRO A 538 4.92 -44.89 -1.20
C PRO A 538 3.41 -44.63 -1.20
N LEU A 539 3.03 -43.49 -1.74
CA LEU A 539 1.65 -43.06 -1.94
C LEU A 539 1.23 -43.26 -3.38
N ARG A 540 0.03 -43.75 -3.58
CA ARG A 540 -0.61 -43.80 -4.89
C ARG A 540 -1.85 -42.92 -4.86
N LEU A 541 -1.81 -41.85 -5.68
CA LEU A 541 -3.00 -41.10 -5.98
C LEU A 541 -3.91 -41.94 -6.88
N VAL A 542 -5.17 -42.13 -6.47
CA VAL A 542 -6.17 -42.90 -7.22
C VAL A 542 -7.03 -41.97 -8.07
N ALA A 543 -7.57 -40.95 -7.43
CA ALA A 543 -8.37 -39.94 -8.12
C ALA A 543 -8.36 -38.61 -7.34
N VAL A 544 -8.63 -37.53 -8.06
CA VAL A 544 -8.90 -36.22 -7.46
C VAL A 544 -10.21 -35.69 -8.01
N GLY A 545 -11.06 -35.20 -7.13
CA GLY A 545 -12.30 -34.51 -7.46
C GLY A 545 -12.19 -33.02 -7.13
N PHE A 546 -12.45 -32.16 -8.09
CA PHE A 546 -12.45 -30.71 -7.93
C PHE A 546 -13.88 -30.21 -7.97
N ARG A 547 -14.33 -29.53 -6.91
CA ARG A 547 -15.61 -28.84 -6.88
C ARG A 547 -15.43 -27.42 -7.41
N LEU A 548 -16.05 -27.14 -8.52
CA LEU A 548 -15.86 -25.93 -9.32
C LEU A 548 -17.15 -25.08 -9.35
N LEU A 549 -17.00 -23.78 -9.49
CA LEU A 549 -18.07 -22.81 -9.68
C LEU A 549 -17.78 -21.96 -10.91
N GLU A 550 -18.72 -21.88 -11.88
CA GLU A 550 -18.62 -21.00 -13.06
C GLU A 550 -17.25 -21.06 -13.78
N THR A 551 -16.63 -22.24 -13.80
CA THR A 551 -15.29 -22.45 -14.33
C THR A 551 -15.31 -22.78 -15.81
N GLN A 552 -14.49 -22.11 -16.62
CA GLN A 552 -14.39 -22.32 -18.07
C GLN A 552 -13.08 -22.99 -18.48
N SER A 553 -12.04 -22.92 -17.65
CA SER A 553 -10.75 -23.56 -17.90
C SER A 553 -10.17 -24.17 -16.64
N LEU A 554 -9.69 -25.39 -16.75
CA LEU A 554 -8.95 -26.08 -15.68
C LEU A 554 -7.87 -26.95 -16.32
N GLN A 555 -6.62 -26.75 -15.91
CA GLN A 555 -5.50 -27.63 -16.22
C GLN A 555 -4.95 -28.23 -14.94
N VAL A 556 -4.79 -29.55 -14.92
CA VAL A 556 -4.34 -30.29 -13.74
C VAL A 556 -3.14 -31.17 -14.09
N ASP A 557 -2.08 -31.06 -13.29
CA ASP A 557 -0.97 -31.99 -13.28
C ASP A 557 -1.11 -32.97 -12.11
N LEU A 558 -1.20 -34.25 -12.44
CA LEU A 558 -1.24 -35.38 -11.50
C LEU A 558 0.11 -36.13 -11.49
N GLY A 559 1.20 -35.45 -11.80
CA GLY A 559 2.55 -36.02 -11.83
C GLY A 559 3.06 -36.46 -13.22
N ARG A 560 2.32 -36.15 -14.28
CA ARG A 560 2.67 -36.47 -15.68
C ARG A 560 2.59 -35.29 -16.62
N GLY A 561 2.70 -34.09 -16.07
CA GLY A 561 2.50 -32.82 -16.76
C GLY A 561 1.04 -32.35 -16.80
N PRO A 562 0.82 -31.06 -17.02
CA PRO A 562 -0.50 -30.43 -17.00
C PRO A 562 -1.38 -30.97 -18.14
N ARG A 563 -2.62 -31.30 -17.82
CA ARG A 563 -3.62 -31.76 -18.78
C ARG A 563 -4.89 -30.93 -18.64
N PRO A 564 -5.47 -30.47 -19.77
CA PRO A 564 -6.72 -29.74 -19.74
C PRO A 564 -7.87 -30.69 -19.37
N VAL A 565 -8.80 -30.18 -18.56
CA VAL A 565 -10.08 -30.83 -18.26
C VAL A 565 -11.12 -30.32 -19.26
N PRO A 566 -11.70 -31.19 -20.11
CA PRO A 566 -12.66 -30.74 -21.10
C PRO A 566 -14.02 -30.43 -20.43
N PHE A 567 -14.51 -29.20 -20.59
CA PHE A 567 -15.86 -28.80 -20.19
C PHE A 567 -16.85 -28.81 -21.36
N ARG A 568 -16.34 -28.86 -22.61
CA ARG A 568 -17.18 -29.00 -23.78
C ARG A 568 -17.74 -30.43 -23.86
N ARG A 569 -19.03 -30.54 -24.08
CA ARG A 569 -19.72 -31.79 -24.34
C ARG A 569 -20.07 -31.91 -25.82
N PHE A 570 -20.57 -33.05 -26.25
CA PHE A 570 -20.87 -33.31 -27.66
C PHE A 570 -21.95 -32.37 -28.23
N ASP A 571 -22.79 -31.80 -27.37
CA ASP A 571 -23.87 -30.86 -27.70
C ASP A 571 -23.48 -29.38 -27.53
N THR A 572 -22.23 -29.09 -27.15
CA THR A 572 -21.78 -27.69 -27.00
C THR A 572 -21.45 -27.08 -28.37
N PRO A 573 -21.60 -25.72 -28.51
CA PRO A 573 -21.25 -25.00 -29.73
C PRO A 573 -19.82 -25.22 -30.21
N LEU A 574 -19.58 -24.95 -31.48
CA LEU A 574 -18.31 -25.12 -32.18
C LEU A 574 -17.13 -24.41 -31.47
N LEU A 575 -15.91 -24.68 -31.94
CA LEU A 575 -14.65 -24.27 -31.31
C LEU A 575 -14.49 -22.75 -31.16
N ASP A 576 -15.15 -21.94 -31.94
CA ASP A 576 -15.12 -20.45 -31.93
C ASP A 576 -16.05 -19.82 -30.89
N ALA A 577 -16.87 -20.61 -30.20
CA ALA A 577 -17.68 -20.15 -29.11
C ALA A 577 -16.94 -20.32 -27.78
N PRO A 578 -17.20 -19.49 -26.75
CA PRO A 578 -16.58 -19.63 -25.44
C PRO A 578 -16.92 -21.00 -24.83
N PRO A 579 -16.00 -21.60 -24.05
CA PRO A 579 -16.32 -22.79 -23.27
C PRO A 579 -17.50 -22.50 -22.33
N PRO A 580 -18.42 -23.46 -22.13
CA PRO A 580 -19.52 -23.28 -21.20
C PRO A 580 -18.99 -23.08 -19.76
N ARG A 581 -19.66 -22.26 -18.98
CA ARG A 581 -19.38 -22.14 -17.55
C ARG A 581 -19.85 -23.40 -16.84
N PHE A 582 -18.95 -24.09 -16.17
CA PHE A 582 -19.20 -25.35 -15.48
C PHE A 582 -19.31 -25.14 -13.98
N THR A 583 -20.38 -25.61 -13.38
CA THR A 583 -20.56 -25.71 -11.93
C THR A 583 -20.83 -27.17 -11.59
N GLY A 584 -20.02 -27.74 -10.69
CA GLY A 584 -20.14 -29.15 -10.30
C GLY A 584 -18.78 -29.78 -9.99
N ASP A 585 -18.78 -31.11 -9.90
CA ASP A 585 -17.58 -31.90 -9.56
C ASP A 585 -16.92 -32.46 -10.81
N ALA A 586 -15.63 -32.11 -11.03
CA ALA A 586 -14.78 -32.69 -12.05
C ALA A 586 -13.85 -33.73 -11.41
N ARG A 587 -14.02 -35.01 -11.74
CA ARG A 587 -13.20 -36.10 -11.18
C ARG A 587 -12.20 -36.63 -12.22
N LEU A 588 -10.93 -36.69 -11.82
CA LEU A 588 -9.82 -37.17 -12.64
C LEU A 588 -9.17 -38.40 -12.00
N ALA A 589 -9.00 -39.45 -12.78
CA ALA A 589 -8.25 -40.64 -12.34
C ALA A 589 -6.74 -40.38 -12.46
N ALA A 590 -5.97 -40.83 -11.50
CA ALA A 590 -4.53 -40.73 -11.47
C ALA A 590 -3.86 -42.12 -11.55
N LEU A 591 -2.65 -42.15 -12.10
CA LEU A 591 -1.87 -43.38 -12.24
C LEU A 591 -0.45 -43.16 -11.71
N GLY A 592 0.06 -44.15 -11.02
CA GLY A 592 1.45 -44.19 -10.55
C GLY A 592 1.57 -44.08 -9.03
N TRP A 593 2.76 -44.42 -8.55
CA TRP A 593 3.17 -44.35 -7.15
C TRP A 593 4.14 -43.17 -7.00
N SER A 594 3.96 -42.34 -5.99
CA SER A 594 4.92 -41.35 -5.55
C SER A 594 5.72 -41.88 -4.37
N ARG A 595 7.03 -41.75 -4.44
CA ARG A 595 7.95 -42.02 -3.32
C ARG A 595 8.45 -40.76 -2.65
N ASP A 596 8.18 -39.60 -3.26
CA ASP A 596 8.56 -38.29 -2.74
C ASP A 596 7.43 -37.77 -1.85
N ALA A 597 7.66 -37.80 -0.54
CA ALA A 597 6.69 -37.33 0.46
C ALA A 597 6.48 -35.81 0.43
N LEU A 598 7.39 -35.05 -0.14
CA LEU A 598 7.30 -33.58 -0.24
C LEU A 598 6.65 -33.11 -1.55
N ARG A 599 6.40 -34.04 -2.47
CA ARG A 599 5.76 -33.73 -3.73
C ARG A 599 4.25 -33.60 -3.55
N PRO A 600 3.63 -32.48 -3.99
CA PRO A 600 2.19 -32.35 -4.00
C PRO A 600 1.57 -33.42 -4.92
N LEU A 601 0.40 -33.93 -4.52
CA LEU A 601 -0.29 -34.99 -5.26
C LEU A 601 -0.95 -34.49 -6.53
N TRP A 602 -1.26 -33.21 -6.58
CA TRP A 602 -1.85 -32.55 -7.75
C TRP A 602 -1.40 -31.07 -7.78
N ARG A 603 -1.47 -30.48 -8.94
CA ARG A 603 -1.22 -29.05 -9.16
C ARG A 603 -2.16 -28.53 -10.23
N ILE A 604 -2.80 -27.41 -9.96
CA ILE A 604 -3.56 -26.66 -10.95
C ILE A 604 -2.66 -25.56 -11.50
N THR A 605 -2.58 -25.46 -12.82
CA THR A 605 -1.90 -24.37 -13.52
C THR A 605 -2.75 -23.98 -14.72
N GLY A 606 -2.72 -22.72 -15.12
CA GLY A 606 -3.40 -22.28 -16.34
C GLY A 606 -3.09 -20.83 -16.66
N ASP A 607 -2.89 -20.57 -17.95
CA ASP A 607 -2.68 -19.25 -18.53
C ASP A 607 -3.82 -18.82 -19.45
N ALA A 608 -4.78 -19.72 -19.70
CA ALA A 608 -5.94 -19.40 -20.51
C ALA A 608 -6.72 -18.22 -19.90
N PRO A 609 -7.07 -17.20 -20.70
CA PRO A 609 -7.80 -16.04 -20.22
C PRO A 609 -9.30 -16.34 -20.01
N LEU A 610 -9.59 -17.27 -19.11
CA LEU A 610 -10.91 -17.78 -18.82
C LEU A 610 -11.15 -17.88 -17.32
N ALA A 611 -12.40 -17.87 -16.91
CA ALA A 611 -12.80 -17.94 -15.51
C ALA A 611 -12.41 -19.28 -14.86
N PHE A 612 -11.94 -19.19 -13.61
CA PHE A 612 -11.61 -20.34 -12.77
C PHE A 612 -11.98 -20.03 -11.30
N THR A 613 -12.80 -20.91 -10.71
CA THR A 613 -13.12 -20.88 -9.28
C THR A 613 -13.16 -22.29 -8.73
N LEU A 614 -12.38 -22.54 -7.66
CA LEU A 614 -12.27 -23.80 -6.96
C LEU A 614 -12.86 -23.65 -5.55
N LEU A 615 -13.83 -24.48 -5.20
CA LEU A 615 -14.48 -24.46 -3.88
C LEU A 615 -13.87 -25.48 -2.92
N SER A 616 -13.66 -26.71 -3.38
CA SER A 616 -13.07 -27.79 -2.55
C SER A 616 -12.41 -28.85 -3.41
N VAL A 617 -11.55 -29.66 -2.78
CA VAL A 617 -10.85 -30.77 -3.44
C VAL A 617 -10.99 -32.04 -2.61
N THR A 618 -11.35 -33.15 -3.26
CA THR A 618 -11.38 -34.50 -2.67
C THR A 618 -10.25 -35.32 -3.28
N THR A 619 -9.38 -35.87 -2.48
CA THR A 619 -8.23 -36.68 -2.90
C THR A 619 -8.39 -38.11 -2.39
N ASP A 620 -8.48 -39.07 -3.31
CA ASP A 620 -8.53 -40.52 -3.01
C ASP A 620 -7.12 -41.11 -3.17
N MET A 621 -6.58 -41.68 -2.14
CA MET A 621 -5.20 -42.20 -2.05
C MET A 621 -5.16 -43.65 -1.57
N ARG A 622 -4.08 -44.38 -1.93
CA ARG A 622 -3.71 -45.67 -1.36
C ARG A 622 -2.30 -45.63 -0.84
N MET A 623 -2.11 -46.23 0.33
CA MET A 623 -0.80 -46.44 0.92
C MET A 623 -0.41 -47.93 0.82
N ASN A 624 0.87 -48.16 0.54
CA ASN A 624 1.45 -49.49 0.66
C ASN A 624 2.13 -49.57 2.04
N ALA A 625 1.39 -50.10 3.00
CA ALA A 625 1.90 -50.40 4.35
C ALA A 625 2.55 -51.77 4.37
#